data_5478cae3cf623ea69c552ac32e4e2d84
#
_entry.id   5478cae3cf623ea69c552ac32e4e2d84
#
_cell.length_a   1.000
_cell.length_b   1.000
_cell.length_c   1.000
_cell.angle_alpha   90.00
_cell.angle_beta   90.00
_cell.angle_gamma   90.00
#
_symmetry.space_group_name_H-M   'P 1'
#
loop_
_entity.id
_entity.type
_entity.pdbx_description
1 polymer ?
#
loop_
_entity_poly.entity_id
_entity_poly.type
_entity_poly.pdbx_seq_one_letter_code
_entity_poly.pdbx_strand_id
1 'polypeptide(L)'
;MNFFLKMVAFFFAALFPIINSRSAVLPKETTPEMLDRVYAECVKETVAYTEVAEFAPDGEYDGIKAVVFDGFDYCGEKTKIFAYLAFPEDAGEDTPAVVLVHGGGGHAYPEWVKQWLDAGYAVIAPDVTGYFPKETNSGAATDDEWTHSLDGVFAQDGYTVIPDNDGMRHSADALYEQWMYHAVGAVIRSFSILLQSGKVAPDKIGVVGISWGAVITSIYLGYDSRPAFAVPIYGSAYLADSLSYMKNMFAQKSTRSLWSAEDRFDRVTCPILWLCSDCDGNFSLNSNCMSYLATAKNSGTRLSVVTAMQHSHEAAWERPEPIVFADSIVNGGEPMPEFLTLPTCESLSCTVSGASRARLYYITEDMTYSLTDESNPLSTMPDQSWIKAPLDIDGGNITGEIPSDAVMYYISVTSDGCTVSSPIVKNEK
;
A
#
# COMPACT_ATOMS: atom_id res chain seq x y z
N MET A 1 -26.38 82.10 -12.89
CA MET A 1 -25.04 82.30 -12.30
C MET A 1 -24.62 80.98 -11.72
N ASN A 2 -23.64 80.40 -12.40
CA ASN A 2 -23.16 79.00 -12.26
C ASN A 2 -22.58 78.72 -10.88
N PHE A 3 -22.87 77.58 -10.35
CA PHE A 3 -21.89 76.84 -9.56
C PHE A 3 -22.06 75.33 -9.74
N PHE A 4 -21.11 74.77 -10.43
CA PHE A 4 -20.93 73.33 -10.59
C PHE A 4 -20.48 72.73 -9.26
N LEU A 5 -21.31 71.82 -8.73
CA LEU A 5 -20.87 70.94 -7.62
C LEU A 5 -20.44 69.62 -8.24
N LYS A 6 -19.12 69.44 -8.36
CA LYS A 6 -18.52 68.16 -8.74
C LYS A 6 -18.68 67.23 -7.55
N MET A 7 -19.54 66.23 -7.68
CA MET A 7 -19.55 65.03 -6.83
C MET A 7 -18.35 64.16 -7.22
N VAL A 8 -17.34 64.11 -6.37
CA VAL A 8 -16.24 63.15 -6.43
C VAL A 8 -16.78 61.86 -5.82
N ALA A 9 -17.17 60.90 -6.69
CA ALA A 9 -17.43 59.52 -6.26
C ALA A 9 -16.09 58.87 -5.97
N PHE A 10 -15.77 58.66 -4.71
CA PHE A 10 -14.67 57.79 -4.30
C PHE A 10 -15.08 56.35 -4.54
N PHE A 11 -14.68 55.81 -5.68
CA PHE A 11 -14.64 54.36 -5.89
C PHE A 11 -13.51 53.82 -5.00
N PHE A 12 -13.87 53.25 -3.87
CA PHE A 12 -13.00 52.28 -3.20
C PHE A 12 -12.96 51.02 -4.08
N ALA A 13 -12.04 51.02 -5.05
CA ALA A 13 -11.62 49.78 -5.64
C ALA A 13 -10.85 49.03 -4.56
N ALA A 14 -11.53 48.11 -3.88
CA ALA A 14 -10.88 47.08 -3.12
C ALA A 14 -9.97 46.33 -4.11
N LEU A 15 -8.69 46.64 -4.09
CA LEU A 15 -7.64 45.82 -4.67
C LEU A 15 -7.63 44.51 -3.87
N PHE A 16 -8.50 43.59 -4.26
CA PHE A 16 -8.20 42.18 -4.04
C PHE A 16 -6.91 41.91 -4.83
N PRO A 17 -5.82 41.49 -4.19
CA PRO A 17 -4.74 40.93 -4.97
C PRO A 17 -5.35 39.74 -5.69
N ILE A 18 -5.48 39.83 -7.00
CA ILE A 18 -5.54 38.67 -7.87
C ILE A 18 -4.24 37.96 -7.54
N ILE A 19 -4.31 36.98 -6.63
CA ILE A 19 -3.28 35.98 -6.49
C ILE A 19 -3.36 35.24 -7.84
N ASN A 20 -2.60 35.75 -8.81
CA ASN A 20 -2.18 34.93 -9.91
C ASN A 20 -1.56 33.70 -9.25
N SER A 21 -2.29 32.61 -9.24
CA SER A 21 -1.72 31.29 -9.07
C SER A 21 -0.83 31.04 -10.28
N ARG A 22 0.35 31.70 -10.30
CA ARG A 22 1.47 31.19 -11.05
C ARG A 22 1.64 29.80 -10.47
N SER A 23 1.38 28.76 -11.24
CA SER A 23 1.94 27.42 -11.05
C SER A 23 3.33 27.65 -10.50
N ALA A 24 3.53 27.39 -9.22
CA ALA A 24 4.86 27.45 -8.66
C ALA A 24 5.62 26.40 -9.46
N VAL A 25 6.52 26.86 -10.33
CA VAL A 25 7.43 25.96 -11.05
C VAL A 25 8.19 25.26 -9.93
N LEU A 26 7.78 24.03 -9.63
CA LEU A 26 8.48 23.23 -8.65
C LEU A 26 9.94 23.11 -9.11
N PRO A 27 10.89 23.22 -8.19
CA PRO A 27 12.30 23.13 -8.56
C PRO A 27 12.56 21.81 -9.29
N LYS A 28 13.47 21.83 -10.26
CA LYS A 28 13.91 20.61 -10.97
C LYS A 28 14.54 19.56 -10.03
N GLU A 29 15.07 20.01 -8.90
CA GLU A 29 15.60 19.10 -7.88
C GLU A 29 14.53 18.83 -6.84
N THR A 30 14.01 17.61 -6.84
CA THR A 30 13.13 17.10 -5.82
C THR A 30 13.96 16.60 -4.63
N THR A 31 13.62 17.01 -3.42
CA THR A 31 14.30 16.58 -2.18
C THR A 31 13.34 15.86 -1.25
N PRO A 32 13.84 15.01 -0.35
CA PRO A 32 13.02 14.37 0.70
C PRO A 32 12.23 15.39 1.55
N GLU A 33 12.82 16.55 1.85
CA GLU A 33 12.19 17.59 2.65
C GLU A 33 11.02 18.27 1.91
N MET A 34 11.06 18.29 0.57
CA MET A 34 9.91 18.75 -0.24
C MET A 34 8.74 17.77 -0.11
N LEU A 35 9.01 16.48 -0.21
CA LEU A 35 8.01 15.43 -0.01
C LEU A 35 7.41 15.51 1.39
N ASP A 36 8.24 15.62 2.43
CA ASP A 36 7.79 15.75 3.81
C ASP A 36 6.80 16.92 3.97
N ARG A 37 7.12 18.08 3.38
CA ARG A 37 6.27 19.27 3.45
C ARG A 37 4.96 19.10 2.68
N VAL A 38 5.03 18.62 1.45
CA VAL A 38 3.84 18.46 0.60
C VAL A 38 2.85 17.46 1.21
N TYR A 39 3.34 16.31 1.64
CA TYR A 39 2.47 15.31 2.24
C TYR A 39 1.96 15.72 3.63
N ALA A 40 2.75 16.43 4.43
CA ALA A 40 2.27 16.98 5.69
C ALA A 40 1.14 18.02 5.52
N GLU A 41 1.11 18.75 4.41
CA GLU A 41 -0.03 19.62 4.08
C GLU A 41 -1.21 18.79 3.55
N CYS A 42 -0.96 17.80 2.68
CA CYS A 42 -1.99 16.93 2.13
C CYS A 42 -2.77 16.19 3.25
N VAL A 43 -2.08 15.71 4.29
CA VAL A 43 -2.71 15.06 5.46
C VAL A 43 -3.74 15.97 6.17
N LYS A 44 -3.59 17.29 6.09
CA LYS A 44 -4.48 18.28 6.72
C LYS A 44 -5.63 18.72 5.82
N GLU A 45 -5.62 18.35 4.54
CA GLU A 45 -6.63 18.78 3.59
C GLU A 45 -8.02 18.21 3.92
N THR A 46 -9.03 19.03 3.67
CA THR A 46 -10.41 18.54 3.55
C THR A 46 -10.63 18.10 2.11
N VAL A 47 -10.88 16.82 1.92
CA VAL A 47 -11.02 16.22 0.60
C VAL A 47 -12.49 16.01 0.27
N ALA A 48 -12.99 16.76 -0.70
CA ALA A 48 -14.32 16.54 -1.26
C ALA A 48 -14.25 15.48 -2.38
N TYR A 49 -15.32 14.72 -2.52
CA TYR A 49 -15.51 13.80 -3.64
C TYR A 49 -16.87 14.02 -4.31
N THR A 50 -16.96 13.58 -5.55
CA THR A 50 -18.20 13.56 -6.33
C THR A 50 -18.56 12.11 -6.63
N GLU A 51 -19.79 11.72 -6.36
CA GLU A 51 -20.30 10.42 -6.77
C GLU A 51 -20.57 10.43 -8.28
N VAL A 52 -20.08 9.39 -8.96
CA VAL A 52 -20.25 9.15 -10.40
C VAL A 52 -21.03 7.85 -10.57
N ALA A 53 -22.31 7.90 -10.20
CA ALA A 53 -23.17 6.73 -10.04
C ALA A 53 -23.26 5.86 -11.30
N GLU A 54 -23.03 6.45 -12.48
CA GLU A 54 -22.98 5.74 -13.76
C GLU A 54 -21.86 4.72 -13.87
N PHE A 55 -20.81 4.83 -13.05
CA PHE A 55 -19.68 3.90 -12.98
C PHE A 55 -19.74 3.00 -11.76
N ALA A 56 -20.79 3.07 -10.94
CA ALA A 56 -20.96 2.16 -9.83
C ALA A 56 -21.16 0.72 -10.36
N PRO A 57 -20.51 -0.27 -9.72
CA PRO A 57 -20.73 -1.66 -10.10
C PRO A 57 -22.14 -2.09 -9.68
N ASP A 58 -22.68 -3.08 -10.36
CA ASP A 58 -24.04 -3.60 -10.13
C ASP A 58 -24.04 -5.06 -9.64
N GLY A 59 -25.24 -5.61 -9.46
CA GLY A 59 -25.45 -7.00 -9.10
C GLY A 59 -24.94 -7.33 -7.70
N GLU A 60 -23.96 -8.19 -7.58
CA GLU A 60 -23.42 -8.63 -6.28
C GLU A 60 -22.62 -7.53 -5.56
N TYR A 61 -22.30 -6.45 -6.24
CA TYR A 61 -21.57 -5.30 -5.71
C TYR A 61 -22.47 -4.11 -5.36
N ASP A 62 -23.77 -4.29 -5.34
CA ASP A 62 -24.73 -3.26 -4.93
C ASP A 62 -24.34 -2.64 -3.58
N GLY A 63 -24.40 -1.31 -3.50
CA GLY A 63 -23.98 -0.55 -2.32
C GLY A 63 -22.56 -0.02 -2.38
N ILE A 64 -21.72 -0.49 -3.32
CA ILE A 64 -20.44 0.11 -3.63
C ILE A 64 -20.65 1.31 -4.55
N LYS A 65 -20.16 2.48 -4.13
CA LYS A 65 -20.24 3.72 -4.90
C LYS A 65 -18.99 3.93 -5.72
N ALA A 66 -19.17 4.41 -6.95
CA ALA A 66 -18.08 5.01 -7.71
C ALA A 66 -17.97 6.49 -7.36
N VAL A 67 -16.78 6.95 -7.01
CA VAL A 67 -16.51 8.34 -6.65
C VAL A 67 -15.27 8.86 -7.34
N VAL A 68 -15.18 10.18 -7.50
CA VAL A 68 -13.98 10.86 -7.96
C VAL A 68 -13.61 11.99 -7.02
N PHE A 69 -12.33 12.22 -6.85
CA PHE A 69 -11.78 13.33 -6.06
C PHE A 69 -10.53 13.92 -6.73
N ASP A 70 -10.13 15.12 -6.32
CA ASP A 70 -8.98 15.79 -6.90
C ASP A 70 -7.67 15.14 -6.45
N GLY A 71 -6.80 14.85 -7.43
CA GLY A 71 -5.41 14.48 -7.21
C GLY A 71 -4.50 15.70 -7.10
N PHE A 72 -3.19 15.50 -7.08
CA PHE A 72 -2.21 16.57 -7.29
C PHE A 72 -2.18 16.96 -8.76
N ASP A 73 -1.87 18.22 -9.05
CA ASP A 73 -1.72 18.68 -10.43
C ASP A 73 -0.57 17.92 -11.14
N TYR A 74 -0.86 17.40 -12.34
CA TYR A 74 0.11 16.73 -13.20
C TYR A 74 0.49 17.64 -14.37
N CYS A 75 1.76 17.99 -14.47
CA CYS A 75 2.27 18.90 -15.53
C CYS A 75 1.51 20.24 -15.64
N GLY A 76 0.93 20.72 -14.54
CA GLY A 76 0.19 21.97 -14.48
C GLY A 76 -1.30 21.84 -14.79
N GLU A 77 -1.79 20.66 -15.07
CA GLU A 77 -3.20 20.32 -15.24
C GLU A 77 -3.76 19.66 -13.98
N LYS A 78 -5.00 19.98 -13.66
CA LYS A 78 -5.70 19.33 -12.53
C LYS A 78 -5.97 17.87 -12.83
N THR A 79 -5.89 17.01 -11.82
CA THR A 79 -6.18 15.59 -11.99
C THR A 79 -7.41 15.14 -11.21
N LYS A 80 -8.03 14.09 -11.71
CA LYS A 80 -9.05 13.33 -10.99
C LYS A 80 -8.56 11.93 -10.71
N ILE A 81 -8.96 11.43 -9.55
CA ILE A 81 -8.70 10.06 -9.10
C ILE A 81 -10.04 9.37 -8.95
N PHE A 82 -10.16 8.22 -9.57
CA PHE A 82 -11.31 7.32 -9.39
C PHE A 82 -11.15 6.50 -8.11
N ALA A 83 -12.24 6.18 -7.44
CA ALA A 83 -12.25 5.21 -6.35
C ALA A 83 -13.61 4.52 -6.21
N TYR A 84 -13.59 3.29 -5.71
CA TYR A 84 -14.77 2.68 -5.11
C TYR A 84 -14.83 3.01 -3.62
N LEU A 85 -16.02 3.36 -3.14
CA LEU A 85 -16.30 3.73 -1.76
C LEU A 85 -17.53 2.99 -1.25
N ALA A 86 -17.40 2.31 -0.11
CA ALA A 86 -18.50 1.59 0.50
C ALA A 86 -18.52 1.77 2.02
N PHE A 87 -19.71 1.73 2.59
CA PHE A 87 -19.94 1.73 4.04
C PHE A 87 -20.88 0.61 4.40
N PRO A 88 -20.69 -0.12 5.52
CA PRO A 88 -21.70 -0.99 6.07
C PRO A 88 -23.04 -0.24 6.25
N GLU A 89 -24.15 -0.97 6.21
CA GLU A 89 -25.50 -0.37 6.27
C GLU A 89 -25.73 0.40 7.59
N ASP A 90 -25.12 -0.10 8.67
CA ASP A 90 -25.18 0.45 10.03
C ASP A 90 -23.92 1.25 10.40
N ALA A 91 -23.15 1.72 9.41
CA ALA A 91 -21.90 2.45 9.64
C ALA A 91 -22.09 3.68 10.53
N GLY A 92 -21.24 3.82 11.54
CA GLY A 92 -21.26 4.87 12.53
C GLY A 92 -19.88 5.13 13.12
N GLU A 93 -19.81 5.91 14.20
CA GLU A 93 -18.56 6.38 14.82
C GLU A 93 -17.63 5.25 15.32
N ASP A 94 -18.14 4.02 15.47
CA ASP A 94 -17.33 2.84 15.89
C ASP A 94 -16.90 1.94 14.72
N THR A 95 -17.35 2.24 13.50
CA THR A 95 -17.08 1.39 12.33
C THR A 95 -15.59 1.42 11.96
N PRO A 96 -14.92 0.26 11.84
CA PRO A 96 -13.55 0.20 11.34
C PRO A 96 -13.52 0.51 9.84
N ALA A 97 -12.37 0.93 9.33
CA ALA A 97 -12.25 1.27 7.92
C ALA A 97 -10.91 0.86 7.32
N VAL A 98 -10.85 0.78 5.99
CA VAL A 98 -9.63 0.43 5.28
C VAL A 98 -9.50 1.16 3.95
N VAL A 99 -8.30 1.59 3.63
CA VAL A 99 -7.89 2.02 2.29
C VAL A 99 -7.23 0.84 1.60
N LEU A 100 -7.73 0.46 0.41
CA LEU A 100 -7.21 -0.65 -0.38
C LEU A 100 -6.42 -0.13 -1.58
N VAL A 101 -5.14 -0.50 -1.67
CA VAL A 101 -4.21 0.03 -2.66
C VAL A 101 -3.79 -1.09 -3.62
N HIS A 102 -4.28 -1.05 -4.86
CA HIS A 102 -4.01 -2.08 -5.86
C HIS A 102 -2.55 -2.09 -6.34
N GLY A 103 -2.15 -3.18 -6.98
CA GLY A 103 -0.82 -3.38 -7.56
C GLY A 103 -0.65 -2.76 -8.95
N GLY A 104 0.56 -2.87 -9.50
CA GLY A 104 0.84 -2.45 -10.87
C GLY A 104 0.09 -3.30 -11.88
N GLY A 105 -0.38 -2.68 -12.97
CA GLY A 105 -1.24 -3.30 -13.97
C GLY A 105 -2.66 -3.59 -13.50
N GLY A 106 -3.03 -3.16 -12.28
CA GLY A 106 -4.36 -3.28 -11.73
C GLY A 106 -5.10 -1.93 -11.72
N HIS A 107 -6.28 -1.97 -11.15
CA HIS A 107 -7.19 -0.83 -10.98
C HIS A 107 -7.93 -0.95 -9.63
N ALA A 108 -8.88 -0.10 -9.34
CA ALA A 108 -9.78 -0.30 -8.19
C ALA A 108 -10.68 -1.53 -8.45
N TYR A 109 -10.69 -2.50 -7.50
CA TYR A 109 -11.41 -3.77 -7.62
C TYR A 109 -12.64 -3.79 -6.72
N PRO A 110 -13.89 -3.86 -7.27
CA PRO A 110 -15.09 -3.95 -6.46
C PRO A 110 -15.17 -5.26 -5.66
N GLU A 111 -14.59 -6.37 -6.18
CA GLU A 111 -14.47 -7.66 -5.49
C GLU A 111 -13.72 -7.52 -4.16
N TRP A 112 -12.61 -6.84 -4.20
CA TRP A 112 -11.79 -6.62 -2.99
C TRP A 112 -12.48 -5.66 -2.01
N VAL A 113 -13.15 -4.63 -2.52
CA VAL A 113 -13.98 -3.72 -1.70
C VAL A 113 -15.09 -4.50 -1.00
N LYS A 114 -15.80 -5.36 -1.76
CA LYS A 114 -16.89 -6.19 -1.20
C LYS A 114 -16.41 -7.11 -0.09
N GLN A 115 -15.26 -7.74 -0.25
CA GLN A 115 -14.70 -8.64 0.77
C GLN A 115 -14.51 -7.93 2.11
N TRP A 116 -13.97 -6.72 2.12
CA TRP A 116 -13.78 -5.95 3.35
C TRP A 116 -15.10 -5.36 3.88
N LEU A 117 -16.00 -4.99 2.97
CA LEU A 117 -17.35 -4.55 3.35
C LEU A 117 -18.13 -5.68 4.05
N ASP A 118 -18.06 -6.90 3.51
CA ASP A 118 -18.68 -8.09 4.11
C ASP A 118 -18.06 -8.45 5.48
N ALA A 119 -16.80 -8.07 5.71
CA ALA A 119 -16.16 -8.17 7.01
C ALA A 119 -16.53 -7.02 7.98
N GLY A 120 -17.41 -6.10 7.58
CA GLY A 120 -17.90 -5.01 8.41
C GLY A 120 -17.08 -3.72 8.38
N TYR A 121 -16.14 -3.58 7.46
CA TYR A 121 -15.32 -2.39 7.30
C TYR A 121 -15.94 -1.37 6.32
N ALA A 122 -15.83 -0.09 6.62
CA ALA A 122 -15.94 0.94 5.60
C ALA A 122 -14.69 0.89 4.71
N VAL A 123 -14.86 1.05 3.41
CA VAL A 123 -13.79 0.80 2.44
C VAL A 123 -13.68 1.92 1.43
N ILE A 124 -12.46 2.32 1.10
CA ILE A 124 -12.15 3.10 -0.09
C ILE A 124 -11.00 2.44 -0.85
N ALA A 125 -11.17 2.25 -2.15
CA ALA A 125 -10.17 1.71 -3.05
C ALA A 125 -9.88 2.71 -4.17
N PRO A 126 -8.88 3.61 -4.02
CA PRO A 126 -8.50 4.52 -5.09
C PRO A 126 -7.79 3.78 -6.21
N ASP A 127 -8.01 4.22 -7.44
CA ASP A 127 -7.09 3.93 -8.52
C ASP A 127 -5.81 4.78 -8.34
N VAL A 128 -4.65 4.12 -8.35
CA VAL A 128 -3.35 4.78 -8.11
C VAL A 128 -2.49 4.89 -9.39
N THR A 129 -3.08 4.60 -10.54
CA THR A 129 -2.40 4.59 -11.85
C THR A 129 -3.12 5.43 -12.92
N GLY A 130 -4.19 6.14 -12.54
CA GLY A 130 -4.92 7.05 -13.43
C GLY A 130 -5.92 6.37 -14.37
N TYR A 131 -6.37 5.16 -14.00
CA TYR A 131 -7.37 4.43 -14.78
C TYR A 131 -8.79 4.76 -14.35
N PHE A 132 -9.70 4.67 -15.31
CA PHE A 132 -11.14 4.88 -15.16
C PHE A 132 -11.90 3.78 -15.91
N PRO A 133 -13.10 3.37 -15.45
CA PRO A 133 -13.96 2.48 -16.24
C PRO A 133 -14.32 3.11 -17.59
N LYS A 134 -14.29 2.31 -18.68
CA LYS A 134 -14.64 2.78 -20.04
C LYS A 134 -16.13 3.00 -20.25
N GLU A 135 -16.92 2.15 -19.64
CA GLU A 135 -18.38 2.13 -19.84
C GLU A 135 -19.12 2.31 -18.53
N THR A 136 -20.29 2.90 -18.60
CA THR A 136 -21.22 3.03 -17.48
C THR A 136 -21.87 1.67 -17.19
N ASN A 137 -22.08 1.37 -15.89
CA ASN A 137 -22.72 0.14 -15.39
C ASN A 137 -21.97 -1.17 -15.75
N SER A 138 -20.72 -1.10 -16.12
CA SER A 138 -19.90 -2.27 -16.16
C SER A 138 -19.37 -2.49 -14.74
N GLY A 139 -19.67 -3.59 -14.14
CA GLY A 139 -18.91 -4.03 -12.97
C GLY A 139 -17.48 -4.36 -13.39
N ALA A 140 -16.78 -3.36 -13.98
CA ALA A 140 -15.51 -3.43 -14.70
C ALA A 140 -14.55 -4.48 -14.11
N ALA A 141 -14.84 -5.74 -14.41
CA ALA A 141 -14.20 -6.90 -13.81
C ALA A 141 -12.95 -7.34 -14.57
N THR A 142 -12.69 -6.74 -15.74
CA THR A 142 -11.52 -7.08 -16.57
C THR A 142 -10.72 -5.83 -16.93
N ASP A 143 -9.39 -5.97 -17.05
CA ASP A 143 -8.49 -4.86 -17.38
C ASP A 143 -8.86 -4.16 -18.70
N ASP A 144 -9.47 -4.89 -19.65
CA ASP A 144 -9.93 -4.36 -20.94
C ASP A 144 -11.07 -3.33 -20.81
N GLU A 145 -11.75 -3.27 -19.66
CA GLU A 145 -12.86 -2.34 -19.38
C GLU A 145 -12.39 -1.03 -18.73
N TRP A 146 -11.08 -0.86 -18.52
CA TRP A 146 -10.47 0.34 -17.96
C TRP A 146 -9.67 1.12 -19.00
N THR A 147 -9.55 2.42 -18.82
CA THR A 147 -8.80 3.30 -19.70
C THR A 147 -8.03 4.35 -18.90
N HIS A 148 -6.82 4.65 -19.36
CA HIS A 148 -6.01 5.75 -18.82
C HIS A 148 -6.42 7.07 -19.48
N SER A 149 -7.70 7.46 -19.34
CA SER A 149 -8.29 8.67 -19.92
C SER A 149 -9.55 9.08 -19.18
N LEU A 150 -9.81 10.39 -19.15
CA LEU A 150 -11.07 10.99 -18.68
C LEU A 150 -12.06 11.27 -19.82
N ASP A 151 -11.84 10.69 -21.01
CA ASP A 151 -12.69 10.95 -22.19
C ASP A 151 -14.18 10.74 -21.86
N GLY A 152 -14.91 11.83 -21.94
CA GLY A 152 -16.37 11.83 -21.76
C GLY A 152 -16.89 12.25 -20.38
N VAL A 153 -16.08 12.25 -19.32
CA VAL A 153 -16.55 12.59 -17.96
C VAL A 153 -16.03 13.95 -17.49
N PHE A 154 -14.74 14.15 -17.40
CA PHE A 154 -14.14 15.40 -16.86
C PHE A 154 -13.15 16.08 -17.79
N ALA A 155 -12.80 15.49 -18.93
CA ALA A 155 -11.85 16.07 -19.87
C ALA A 155 -12.34 17.44 -20.41
N GLN A 156 -13.65 17.64 -20.56
CA GLN A 156 -14.23 18.90 -20.99
C GLN A 156 -14.09 20.03 -19.97
N ASP A 157 -13.89 19.69 -18.70
CA ASP A 157 -13.70 20.63 -17.59
C ASP A 157 -12.23 20.94 -17.33
N GLY A 158 -11.31 20.45 -18.19
CA GLY A 158 -9.88 20.69 -18.12
C GLY A 158 -9.15 19.84 -17.10
N TYR A 159 -9.66 18.66 -16.79
CA TYR A 159 -8.97 17.68 -15.94
C TYR A 159 -8.25 16.64 -16.78
N THR A 160 -7.18 16.07 -16.18
CA THR A 160 -6.45 14.92 -16.71
C THR A 160 -6.36 13.81 -15.66
N VAL A 161 -5.78 12.66 -16.03
CA VAL A 161 -5.47 11.57 -15.11
C VAL A 161 -4.10 11.76 -14.47
N ILE A 162 -3.85 11.12 -13.34
CA ILE A 162 -2.49 11.00 -12.80
C ILE A 162 -1.64 10.08 -13.69
N PRO A 163 -0.29 10.21 -13.68
CA PRO A 163 0.56 9.35 -14.49
C PRO A 163 0.44 7.88 -14.07
N ASP A 164 0.58 7.00 -15.06
CA ASP A 164 0.60 5.56 -14.86
C ASP A 164 1.90 5.07 -14.22
N ASN A 165 1.88 3.85 -13.72
CA ASN A 165 3.05 3.16 -13.15
C ASN A 165 4.15 2.99 -14.21
N ASP A 166 5.20 3.72 -14.05
CA ASP A 166 6.35 3.76 -14.96
C ASP A 166 7.54 2.90 -14.49
N GLY A 167 7.38 2.15 -13.40
CA GLY A 167 8.47 1.39 -12.79
C GLY A 167 9.62 2.28 -12.32
N MET A 168 9.33 3.47 -11.81
CA MET A 168 10.29 4.46 -11.29
C MET A 168 11.22 5.10 -12.36
N ARG A 169 10.88 4.97 -13.64
CA ARG A 169 11.70 5.54 -14.75
C ARG A 169 11.82 7.07 -14.68
N HIS A 170 10.78 7.73 -14.18
CA HIS A 170 10.71 9.19 -14.05
C HIS A 170 11.12 9.70 -12.66
N SER A 171 11.75 8.87 -11.82
CA SER A 171 12.15 9.28 -10.45
C SER A 171 13.19 10.42 -10.39
N ALA A 172 13.83 10.78 -11.50
CA ALA A 172 14.75 11.91 -11.63
C ALA A 172 14.09 13.18 -12.18
N ASP A 173 12.84 13.10 -12.61
CA ASP A 173 12.09 14.22 -13.17
C ASP A 173 11.50 15.11 -12.07
N ALA A 174 10.81 16.17 -12.45
CA ALA A 174 10.14 17.02 -11.47
C ALA A 174 9.08 16.23 -10.69
N LEU A 175 8.89 16.58 -9.42
CA LEU A 175 8.03 15.80 -8.51
C LEU A 175 6.62 15.55 -9.08
N TYR A 176 6.01 16.57 -9.68
CA TYR A 176 4.67 16.50 -10.26
C TYR A 176 4.59 15.63 -11.55
N GLU A 177 5.72 15.17 -12.07
CA GLU A 177 5.81 14.25 -13.21
C GLU A 177 5.96 12.79 -12.74
N GLN A 178 6.26 12.56 -11.45
CA GLN A 178 6.55 11.24 -10.91
C GLN A 178 5.26 10.52 -10.47
N TRP A 179 4.99 9.34 -11.02
CA TRP A 179 3.85 8.51 -10.64
C TRP A 179 3.73 8.30 -9.13
N MET A 180 4.82 7.91 -8.46
CA MET A 180 4.79 7.61 -7.02
C MET A 180 4.30 8.79 -6.16
N TYR A 181 4.61 10.03 -6.58
CA TYR A 181 4.12 11.23 -5.92
C TYR A 181 2.58 11.32 -5.92
N HIS A 182 1.97 11.04 -7.05
CA HIS A 182 0.52 11.05 -7.21
C HIS A 182 -0.13 9.88 -6.47
N ALA A 183 0.46 8.68 -6.57
CA ALA A 183 -0.06 7.48 -5.95
C ALA A 183 -0.11 7.58 -4.41
N VAL A 184 0.98 8.05 -3.78
CA VAL A 184 1.00 8.28 -2.32
C VAL A 184 0.00 9.38 -1.92
N GLY A 185 -0.12 10.46 -2.70
CA GLY A 185 -1.11 11.50 -2.48
C GLY A 185 -2.55 11.00 -2.56
N ALA A 186 -2.82 10.07 -3.49
CA ALA A 186 -4.13 9.42 -3.61
C ALA A 186 -4.51 8.64 -2.35
N VAL A 187 -3.55 7.89 -1.78
CA VAL A 187 -3.76 7.13 -0.53
C VAL A 187 -4.02 8.07 0.66
N ILE A 188 -3.24 9.15 0.82
CA ILE A 188 -3.44 10.15 1.88
C ILE A 188 -4.85 10.75 1.80
N ARG A 189 -5.29 11.15 0.61
CA ARG A 189 -6.62 11.73 0.39
C ARG A 189 -7.74 10.73 0.60
N SER A 190 -7.57 9.49 0.17
CA SER A 190 -8.53 8.41 0.42
C SER A 190 -8.71 8.15 1.92
N PHE A 191 -7.63 8.13 2.69
CA PHE A 191 -7.70 8.05 4.14
C PHE A 191 -8.48 9.22 4.74
N SER A 192 -8.23 10.44 4.24
CA SER A 192 -8.93 11.64 4.69
C SER A 192 -10.42 11.63 4.35
N ILE A 193 -10.83 11.06 3.20
CA ILE A 193 -12.25 10.87 2.83
C ILE A 193 -12.96 9.97 3.84
N LEU A 194 -12.37 8.82 4.20
CA LEU A 194 -12.93 7.94 5.23
C LEU A 194 -13.07 8.66 6.56
N LEU A 195 -11.98 9.27 7.03
CA LEU A 195 -11.95 9.98 8.31
C LEU A 195 -12.99 11.11 8.39
N GLN A 196 -13.16 11.87 7.31
CA GLN A 196 -14.09 13.00 7.24
C GLN A 196 -15.54 12.62 7.02
N SER A 197 -15.83 11.35 6.72
CA SER A 197 -17.19 10.85 6.50
C SER A 197 -18.08 10.96 7.74
N GLY A 198 -17.48 10.97 8.93
CA GLY A 198 -18.20 10.88 10.21
C GLY A 198 -18.88 9.53 10.45
N LYS A 199 -18.52 8.51 9.66
CA LYS A 199 -19.11 7.16 9.69
C LYS A 199 -18.09 6.07 10.04
N VAL A 200 -16.93 6.46 10.55
CA VAL A 200 -15.86 5.54 10.91
C VAL A 200 -15.19 5.99 12.20
N ALA A 201 -14.62 5.04 12.94
CA ALA A 201 -13.78 5.32 14.10
C ALA A 201 -12.42 5.84 13.63
N PRO A 202 -11.99 7.07 14.04
CA PRO A 202 -10.72 7.66 13.59
C PRO A 202 -9.48 6.83 13.93
N ASP A 203 -9.54 6.04 15.00
CA ASP A 203 -8.46 5.19 15.51
C ASP A 203 -8.57 3.73 15.03
N LYS A 204 -9.48 3.43 14.10
CA LYS A 204 -9.69 2.10 13.52
C LYS A 204 -9.55 2.06 12.00
N ILE A 205 -8.83 3.00 11.41
CA ILE A 205 -8.62 3.05 9.95
C ILE A 205 -7.25 2.46 9.61
N GLY A 206 -7.21 1.45 8.74
CA GLY A 206 -5.97 0.84 8.25
C GLY A 206 -5.73 1.05 6.77
N VAL A 207 -4.58 0.57 6.30
CA VAL A 207 -4.20 0.59 4.88
C VAL A 207 -3.68 -0.78 4.47
N VAL A 208 -4.21 -1.33 3.38
CA VAL A 208 -3.80 -2.62 2.83
C VAL A 208 -3.38 -2.41 1.38
N GLY A 209 -2.19 -2.87 1.02
CA GLY A 209 -1.67 -2.71 -0.34
C GLY A 209 -1.15 -4.01 -0.91
N ILE A 210 -1.35 -4.21 -2.22
CA ILE A 210 -0.91 -5.40 -2.96
C ILE A 210 0.20 -5.00 -3.93
N SER A 211 1.34 -5.74 -3.95
CA SER A 211 2.41 -5.56 -4.94
C SER A 211 2.93 -4.11 -4.94
N TRP A 212 2.85 -3.38 -6.04
CA TRP A 212 3.16 -1.95 -6.05
C TRP A 212 2.32 -1.15 -5.06
N GLY A 213 1.07 -1.55 -4.81
CA GLY A 213 0.25 -0.96 -3.74
C GLY A 213 0.85 -1.16 -2.35
N ALA A 214 1.53 -2.28 -2.11
CA ALA A 214 2.26 -2.51 -0.87
C ALA A 214 3.52 -1.64 -0.76
N VAL A 215 4.21 -1.37 -1.88
CA VAL A 215 5.31 -0.38 -1.93
C VAL A 215 4.79 1.03 -1.61
N ILE A 216 3.67 1.44 -2.26
CA ILE A 216 3.01 2.71 -1.99
C ILE A 216 2.61 2.80 -0.51
N THR A 217 2.01 1.74 0.06
CA THR A 217 1.65 1.66 1.48
C THR A 217 2.87 1.84 2.38
N SER A 218 3.97 1.14 2.08
CA SER A 218 5.22 1.24 2.85
C SER A 218 5.80 2.67 2.83
N ILE A 219 5.77 3.35 1.69
CA ILE A 219 6.20 4.74 1.54
C ILE A 219 5.23 5.68 2.27
N TYR A 220 3.91 5.49 2.10
CA TYR A 220 2.85 6.28 2.72
C TYR A 220 2.99 6.33 4.25
N LEU A 221 3.26 5.19 4.89
CA LEU A 221 3.43 5.10 6.35
C LEU A 221 4.53 6.02 6.91
N GLY A 222 5.51 6.38 6.11
CA GLY A 222 6.56 7.33 6.49
C GLY A 222 6.12 8.80 6.47
N TYR A 223 4.93 9.10 5.92
CA TYR A 223 4.39 10.44 5.79
C TYR A 223 3.09 10.67 6.56
N ASP A 224 2.38 9.60 6.90
CA ASP A 224 1.09 9.67 7.59
C ASP A 224 1.07 8.70 8.78
N SER A 225 0.96 9.22 9.98
CA SER A 225 0.95 8.44 11.22
C SER A 225 -0.46 8.09 11.73
N ARG A 226 -1.51 8.42 10.96
CA ARG A 226 -2.91 8.17 11.35
C ARG A 226 -3.36 6.70 11.28
N PRO A 227 -2.79 5.81 10.42
CA PRO A 227 -3.25 4.43 10.36
C PRO A 227 -3.13 3.68 11.68
N ALA A 228 -4.20 2.93 12.02
CA ALA A 228 -4.23 2.01 13.15
C ALA A 228 -3.44 0.73 12.88
N PHE A 229 -3.40 0.29 11.62
CA PHE A 229 -2.66 -0.87 11.15
C PHE A 229 -2.31 -0.73 9.67
N ALA A 230 -1.35 -1.54 9.21
CA ALA A 230 -1.06 -1.65 7.78
C ALA A 230 -0.74 -3.10 7.38
N VAL A 231 -1.09 -3.45 6.13
CA VAL A 231 -0.82 -4.78 5.56
C VAL A 231 -0.23 -4.65 4.16
N PRO A 232 1.09 -4.51 4.02
CA PRO A 232 1.77 -4.70 2.74
C PRO A 232 1.78 -6.18 2.34
N ILE A 233 1.17 -6.51 1.18
CA ILE A 233 1.10 -7.87 0.65
C ILE A 233 2.06 -7.99 -0.53
N TYR A 234 3.06 -8.86 -0.43
CA TYR A 234 4.19 -9.08 -1.34
C TYR A 234 4.70 -7.81 -2.03
N GLY A 235 4.91 -6.77 -1.23
CA GLY A 235 5.68 -5.57 -1.53
C GLY A 235 6.33 -5.12 -0.25
N SER A 236 7.49 -4.51 -0.35
CA SER A 236 8.33 -4.24 0.82
C SER A 236 9.10 -2.94 0.66
N ALA A 237 9.78 -2.54 1.70
CA ALA A 237 10.92 -1.62 1.66
C ALA A 237 12.21 -2.38 1.34
N TYR A 238 13.35 -1.75 1.46
CA TYR A 238 14.68 -2.31 1.15
C TYR A 238 14.80 -2.87 -0.27
N LEU A 239 14.07 -2.26 -1.22
CA LEU A 239 14.06 -2.74 -2.60
C LEU A 239 15.38 -2.52 -3.34
N ALA A 240 16.20 -1.56 -2.91
CA ALA A 240 17.57 -1.39 -3.40
C ALA A 240 18.49 -2.57 -3.02
N ASP A 241 18.13 -3.31 -1.99
CA ASP A 241 18.85 -4.49 -1.48
C ASP A 241 18.16 -5.82 -1.82
N SER A 242 17.06 -5.75 -2.60
CA SER A 242 16.31 -6.92 -3.08
C SER A 242 17.18 -7.84 -3.93
N LEU A 243 16.90 -9.13 -3.91
CA LEU A 243 17.53 -10.12 -4.79
C LEU A 243 16.82 -10.21 -6.16
N SER A 244 15.59 -9.68 -6.26
CA SER A 244 14.82 -9.62 -7.52
C SER A 244 15.24 -8.43 -8.39
N TYR A 245 14.60 -8.32 -9.56
CA TYR A 245 14.81 -7.20 -10.49
C TYR A 245 14.47 -5.82 -9.88
N MET A 246 13.67 -5.78 -8.81
CA MET A 246 13.31 -4.53 -8.13
C MET A 246 14.56 -3.74 -7.68
N LYS A 247 15.66 -4.45 -7.39
CA LYS A 247 16.95 -3.81 -7.10
C LYS A 247 17.37 -2.81 -8.18
N ASN A 248 17.19 -3.16 -9.46
CA ASN A 248 17.63 -2.30 -10.56
C ASN A 248 16.84 -0.97 -10.62
N MET A 249 15.58 -0.99 -10.18
CA MET A 249 14.74 0.21 -10.11
C MET A 249 15.09 1.08 -8.91
N PHE A 250 15.24 0.47 -7.74
CA PHE A 250 15.40 1.20 -6.47
C PHE A 250 16.87 1.52 -6.11
N ALA A 251 17.86 0.88 -6.73
CA ALA A 251 19.27 1.25 -6.54
C ALA A 251 19.66 2.54 -7.27
N GLN A 252 18.84 3.06 -8.19
CA GLN A 252 19.05 4.36 -8.83
C GLN A 252 19.04 5.48 -7.77
N LYS A 253 20.00 6.42 -7.88
CA LYS A 253 20.20 7.46 -6.87
C LYS A 253 18.93 8.29 -6.61
N SER A 254 18.21 8.68 -7.67
CA SER A 254 16.97 9.44 -7.56
C SER A 254 15.88 8.67 -6.83
N THR A 255 15.64 7.43 -7.25
CA THR A 255 14.64 6.56 -6.61
C THR A 255 14.98 6.34 -5.13
N ARG A 256 16.23 5.95 -4.84
CA ARG A 256 16.67 5.67 -3.48
C ARG A 256 16.54 6.88 -2.56
N SER A 257 16.87 8.08 -3.03
CA SER A 257 16.81 9.28 -2.20
C SER A 257 15.41 9.75 -1.85
N LEU A 258 14.41 9.43 -2.69
CA LEU A 258 13.04 9.92 -2.53
C LEU A 258 12.09 8.85 -2.03
N TRP A 259 12.22 7.62 -2.55
CA TRP A 259 11.20 6.59 -2.47
C TRP A 259 11.63 5.34 -1.68
N SER A 260 12.77 5.36 -0.99
CA SER A 260 13.13 4.33 -0.02
C SER A 260 12.28 4.48 1.24
N ALA A 261 11.31 3.58 1.42
CA ALA A 261 10.40 3.62 2.56
C ALA A 261 11.14 3.44 3.90
N GLU A 262 12.19 2.60 3.90
CA GLU A 262 13.02 2.30 5.07
C GLU A 262 13.65 3.53 5.73
N ASP A 263 13.93 4.58 4.96
CA ASP A 263 14.51 5.82 5.46
C ASP A 263 13.57 6.59 6.41
N ARG A 264 12.30 6.17 6.50
CA ARG A 264 11.26 6.80 7.32
C ARG A 264 10.55 5.83 8.28
N PHE A 265 11.05 4.62 8.45
CA PHE A 265 10.45 3.64 9.35
C PHE A 265 10.57 4.01 10.83
N ASP A 266 11.42 4.95 11.17
CA ASP A 266 11.46 5.57 12.51
C ASP A 266 10.18 6.35 12.85
N ARG A 267 9.44 6.82 11.83
CA ARG A 267 8.18 7.56 11.98
C ARG A 267 6.95 6.65 12.07
N VAL A 268 7.08 5.38 11.69
CA VAL A 268 5.96 4.44 11.69
C VAL A 268 5.70 3.92 13.09
N THR A 269 4.45 4.04 13.55
CA THR A 269 4.04 3.66 14.91
C THR A 269 3.00 2.56 14.97
N CYS A 270 2.26 2.34 13.89
CA CYS A 270 1.23 1.29 13.84
C CYS A 270 1.87 -0.11 13.68
N PRO A 271 1.19 -1.17 14.14
CA PRO A 271 1.54 -2.54 13.81
C PRO A 271 1.39 -2.81 12.31
N ILE A 272 2.28 -3.65 11.78
CA ILE A 272 2.30 -4.02 10.35
C ILE A 272 2.27 -5.54 10.21
N LEU A 273 1.42 -6.05 9.34
CA LEU A 273 1.52 -7.42 8.84
C LEU A 273 2.25 -7.41 7.49
N TRP A 274 3.51 -7.83 7.49
CA TRP A 274 4.26 -8.09 6.26
C TRP A 274 3.86 -9.47 5.74
N LEU A 275 3.00 -9.51 4.71
CA LEU A 275 2.53 -10.75 4.09
C LEU A 275 3.25 -10.95 2.76
N CYS A 276 3.97 -12.06 2.61
CA CYS A 276 4.77 -12.33 1.41
C CYS A 276 4.79 -13.81 1.04
N SER A 277 5.43 -14.14 -0.07
CA SER A 277 5.61 -15.50 -0.55
C SER A 277 7.08 -15.91 -0.49
N ASP A 278 7.32 -17.20 -0.30
CA ASP A 278 8.65 -17.79 -0.40
C ASP A 278 9.11 -18.02 -1.85
N CYS A 279 8.23 -17.82 -2.83
CA CYS A 279 8.50 -18.02 -4.25
C CYS A 279 8.18 -16.79 -5.11
N ASP A 280 8.02 -15.61 -4.52
CA ASP A 280 7.72 -14.38 -5.26
C ASP A 280 8.91 -13.95 -6.12
N GLY A 281 8.68 -13.82 -7.44
CA GLY A 281 9.69 -13.38 -8.39
C GLY A 281 9.89 -11.87 -8.44
N ASN A 282 8.91 -11.09 -7.96
CA ASN A 282 8.96 -9.63 -8.01
C ASN A 282 9.56 -9.06 -6.71
N PHE A 283 9.08 -9.51 -5.55
CA PHE A 283 9.49 -8.98 -4.24
C PHE A 283 10.14 -10.08 -3.42
N SER A 284 11.46 -10.06 -3.39
CA SER A 284 12.25 -11.12 -2.77
C SER A 284 12.02 -11.23 -1.26
N LEU A 285 12.11 -12.46 -0.74
CA LEU A 285 11.89 -12.76 0.67
C LEU A 285 12.85 -11.99 1.58
N ASN A 286 14.11 -11.74 1.13
CA ASN A 286 15.06 -10.99 1.94
C ASN A 286 14.61 -9.56 2.23
N SER A 287 14.09 -8.83 1.23
CA SER A 287 13.61 -7.45 1.43
C SER A 287 12.36 -7.38 2.32
N ASN A 288 11.48 -8.38 2.25
CA ASN A 288 10.35 -8.52 3.16
C ASN A 288 10.81 -8.78 4.61
N CYS A 289 11.78 -9.67 4.81
CA CYS A 289 12.36 -9.93 6.14
C CYS A 289 13.05 -8.69 6.72
N MET A 290 13.80 -7.94 5.90
CA MET A 290 14.43 -6.68 6.32
C MET A 290 13.39 -5.64 6.75
N SER A 291 12.30 -5.53 6.01
CA SER A 291 11.18 -4.62 6.30
C SER A 291 10.52 -4.97 7.64
N TYR A 292 10.26 -6.25 7.87
CA TYR A 292 9.74 -6.74 9.14
C TYR A 292 10.69 -6.38 10.30
N LEU A 293 11.99 -6.73 10.19
CA LEU A 293 12.96 -6.46 11.24
C LEU A 293 13.09 -4.98 11.58
N ALA A 294 13.03 -4.10 10.60
CA ALA A 294 13.09 -2.65 10.80
C ALA A 294 11.85 -2.08 11.52
N THR A 295 10.70 -2.76 11.42
CA THR A 295 9.43 -2.34 12.01
C THR A 295 8.96 -3.18 13.20
N ALA A 296 9.66 -4.26 13.52
CA ALA A 296 9.32 -5.19 14.62
C ALA A 296 9.29 -4.53 16.02
N LYS A 297 9.86 -3.32 16.16
CA LYS A 297 9.72 -2.49 17.37
C LYS A 297 8.28 -2.07 17.65
N ASN A 298 7.42 -2.00 16.64
CA ASN A 298 6.02 -1.65 16.78
C ASN A 298 5.26 -2.90 17.26
N SER A 299 4.73 -2.83 18.47
CA SER A 299 4.01 -3.94 19.09
C SER A 299 2.88 -4.42 18.17
N GLY A 300 2.75 -5.71 18.02
CA GLY A 300 1.76 -6.32 17.12
C GLY A 300 2.24 -6.55 15.69
N THR A 301 3.41 -6.04 15.28
CA THR A 301 3.96 -6.30 13.94
C THR A 301 4.25 -7.79 13.73
N ARG A 302 3.88 -8.31 12.55
CA ARG A 302 4.03 -9.73 12.16
C ARG A 302 4.67 -9.85 10.78
N LEU A 303 5.35 -10.97 10.56
CA LEU A 303 5.75 -11.45 9.24
C LEU A 303 4.96 -12.72 8.93
N SER A 304 4.37 -12.80 7.75
CA SER A 304 3.70 -13.99 7.25
C SER A 304 4.30 -14.40 5.91
N VAL A 305 5.03 -15.51 5.91
CA VAL A 305 5.58 -16.10 4.68
C VAL A 305 4.66 -17.24 4.26
N VAL A 306 3.86 -17.02 3.22
CA VAL A 306 2.93 -18.00 2.68
C VAL A 306 3.62 -18.81 1.58
N THR A 307 3.74 -20.11 1.79
CA THR A 307 4.42 -21.00 0.85
C THR A 307 3.68 -21.08 -0.49
N ALA A 308 4.40 -20.86 -1.57
CA ALA A 308 3.92 -20.97 -2.95
C ALA A 308 2.70 -20.08 -3.29
N MET A 309 2.52 -18.99 -2.56
CA MET A 309 1.51 -17.99 -2.90
C MET A 309 1.90 -17.30 -4.22
N GLN A 310 1.01 -17.36 -5.18
CA GLN A 310 1.23 -16.73 -6.48
C GLN A 310 1.12 -15.21 -6.40
N HIS A 311 1.85 -14.52 -7.27
CA HIS A 311 1.80 -13.07 -7.35
C HIS A 311 0.64 -12.64 -8.26
N SER A 312 -0.57 -12.55 -7.69
CA SER A 312 -1.77 -12.02 -8.35
C SER A 312 -2.66 -11.29 -7.36
N HIS A 313 -3.55 -10.43 -7.83
CA HIS A 313 -4.48 -9.73 -6.95
C HIS A 313 -5.38 -10.74 -6.20
N GLU A 314 -5.92 -11.76 -6.90
CA GLU A 314 -6.78 -12.78 -6.29
C GLU A 314 -6.05 -13.57 -5.19
N ALA A 315 -4.83 -14.04 -5.46
CA ALA A 315 -4.07 -14.78 -4.46
C ALA A 315 -3.78 -13.96 -3.19
N ALA A 316 -3.74 -12.62 -3.31
CA ALA A 316 -3.56 -11.71 -2.19
C ALA A 316 -4.83 -11.55 -1.35
N TRP A 317 -5.95 -11.22 -2.00
CA TRP A 317 -7.17 -10.95 -1.24
C TRP A 317 -7.91 -12.20 -0.78
N GLU A 318 -7.65 -13.37 -1.37
CA GLU A 318 -8.15 -14.65 -0.86
C GLU A 318 -7.50 -15.07 0.48
N ARG A 319 -6.46 -14.37 0.93
CA ARG A 319 -5.80 -14.67 2.20
C ARG A 319 -6.63 -14.17 3.39
N PRO A 320 -6.80 -15.01 4.45
CA PRO A 320 -7.50 -14.59 5.66
C PRO A 320 -6.67 -13.64 6.54
N GLU A 321 -5.33 -13.70 6.46
CA GLU A 321 -4.43 -12.99 7.35
C GLU A 321 -4.69 -11.48 7.42
N PRO A 322 -4.95 -10.74 6.31
CA PRO A 322 -5.19 -9.30 6.38
C PRO A 322 -6.38 -8.91 7.26
N ILE A 323 -7.53 -9.58 7.09
CA ILE A 323 -8.74 -9.29 7.87
C ILE A 323 -8.57 -9.75 9.32
N VAL A 324 -8.04 -10.95 9.57
CA VAL A 324 -7.79 -11.45 10.92
C VAL A 324 -6.83 -10.54 11.68
N PHE A 325 -5.77 -10.07 11.01
CA PHE A 325 -4.83 -9.12 11.59
C PHE A 325 -5.52 -7.79 11.94
N ALA A 326 -6.26 -7.22 11.01
CA ALA A 326 -7.01 -5.99 11.22
C ALA A 326 -7.98 -6.11 12.41
N ASP A 327 -8.80 -7.17 12.44
CA ASP A 327 -9.74 -7.43 13.51
C ASP A 327 -9.05 -7.54 14.88
N SER A 328 -7.91 -8.22 14.94
CA SER A 328 -7.13 -8.34 16.18
C SER A 328 -6.64 -7.00 16.72
N ILE A 329 -6.46 -5.99 15.85
CA ILE A 329 -5.98 -4.66 16.25
C ILE A 329 -7.16 -3.73 16.60
N VAL A 330 -8.23 -3.72 15.78
CA VAL A 330 -9.26 -2.67 15.87
C VAL A 330 -10.62 -3.15 16.39
N ASN A 331 -10.90 -4.45 16.33
CA ASN A 331 -12.20 -5.01 16.70
C ASN A 331 -12.14 -5.97 17.92
N GLY A 332 -10.96 -6.17 18.52
CA GLY A 332 -10.78 -7.12 19.63
C GLY A 332 -10.94 -8.58 19.21
N GLY A 333 -10.69 -8.87 17.92
CA GLY A 333 -10.62 -10.24 17.41
C GLY A 333 -9.47 -11.05 18.01
N GLU A 334 -9.49 -12.37 17.81
CA GLU A 334 -8.44 -13.26 18.30
C GLU A 334 -7.08 -12.87 17.66
N PRO A 335 -6.03 -12.74 18.48
CA PRO A 335 -4.72 -12.34 17.96
C PRO A 335 -4.11 -13.45 17.09
N MET A 336 -3.46 -13.06 16.00
CA MET A 336 -2.61 -13.97 15.23
C MET A 336 -1.49 -14.54 16.11
N PRO A 337 -0.92 -15.72 15.74
CA PRO A 337 0.26 -16.25 16.41
C PRO A 337 1.39 -15.20 16.50
N GLU A 338 2.26 -15.34 17.50
CA GLU A 338 3.36 -14.43 17.73
C GLU A 338 4.63 -15.17 18.09
N PHE A 339 5.76 -14.76 17.49
CA PHE A 339 7.08 -15.15 17.98
C PHE A 339 7.46 -14.25 19.15
N LEU A 340 7.52 -14.80 20.35
CA LEU A 340 8.00 -14.11 21.56
C LEU A 340 9.53 -14.03 21.59
N THR A 341 10.20 -15.07 21.03
CA THR A 341 11.63 -15.06 20.71
C THR A 341 11.84 -15.61 19.31
N LEU A 342 12.86 -15.12 18.62
CA LEU A 342 13.20 -15.54 17.25
C LEU A 342 14.30 -16.62 17.27
N PRO A 343 14.33 -17.52 16.27
CA PRO A 343 15.49 -18.40 16.05
C PRO A 343 16.73 -17.59 15.64
N THR A 344 17.92 -18.16 15.85
CA THR A 344 19.21 -17.53 15.54
C THR A 344 20.08 -18.45 14.70
N CYS A 345 21.20 -17.97 14.15
CA CYS A 345 22.16 -18.81 13.42
C CYS A 345 22.76 -19.95 14.26
N GLU A 346 22.74 -19.86 15.60
CA GLU A 346 23.25 -20.87 16.51
C GLU A 346 22.18 -21.84 17.02
N SER A 347 20.90 -21.42 17.03
CA SER A 347 19.80 -22.17 17.63
C SER A 347 18.50 -21.99 16.92
N LEU A 348 17.84 -23.10 16.58
CA LEU A 348 16.48 -23.14 16.08
C LEU A 348 15.44 -22.84 17.19
N SER A 349 15.84 -22.95 18.46
CA SER A 349 14.92 -22.80 19.60
C SER A 349 14.30 -21.38 19.63
N CYS A 350 12.97 -21.34 19.73
CA CYS A 350 12.22 -20.10 19.87
C CYS A 350 10.93 -20.34 20.68
N THR A 351 10.29 -19.25 21.10
CA THR A 351 9.01 -19.31 21.82
C THR A 351 7.94 -18.59 21.02
N VAL A 352 6.75 -19.15 21.02
CA VAL A 352 5.59 -18.64 20.29
C VAL A 352 4.35 -18.65 21.17
N SER A 353 3.38 -17.76 20.88
CA SER A 353 2.05 -17.80 21.47
C SER A 353 1.01 -18.00 20.38
N GLY A 354 -0.15 -18.57 20.74
CA GLY A 354 -1.30 -18.71 19.84
C GLY A 354 -1.10 -19.69 18.68
N ALA A 355 0.00 -20.45 18.62
CA ALA A 355 0.30 -21.36 17.53
C ALA A 355 -0.14 -22.79 17.81
N SER A 356 -0.73 -23.47 16.82
CA SER A 356 -1.14 -24.87 16.87
C SER A 356 -0.22 -25.83 16.10
N ARG A 357 0.56 -25.31 15.14
CA ARG A 357 1.51 -26.08 14.33
C ARG A 357 2.76 -25.25 14.06
N ALA A 358 3.91 -25.95 13.90
CA ALA A 358 5.15 -25.33 13.48
C ALA A 358 5.82 -26.13 12.35
N ARG A 359 6.53 -25.45 11.48
CA ARG A 359 7.34 -26.05 10.41
C ARG A 359 8.62 -25.28 10.23
N LEU A 360 9.69 -26.01 10.00
CA LEU A 360 10.96 -25.52 9.51
C LEU A 360 10.92 -25.47 7.99
N TYR A 361 11.42 -24.39 7.42
CA TYR A 361 11.72 -24.25 6.00
C TYR A 361 13.19 -23.91 5.85
N TYR A 362 13.91 -24.64 5.01
CA TYR A 362 15.34 -24.41 4.81
C TYR A 362 15.78 -24.68 3.36
N ILE A 363 16.88 -24.07 2.97
CA ILE A 363 17.55 -24.27 1.69
C ILE A 363 19.01 -24.64 1.92
N THR A 364 19.59 -25.40 1.00
CA THR A 364 20.96 -25.95 1.08
C THR A 364 21.99 -25.14 0.28
N GLU A 365 21.56 -24.09 -0.39
CA GLU A 365 22.37 -23.15 -1.16
C GLU A 365 21.94 -21.72 -0.83
N ASP A 366 22.80 -20.74 -1.15
CA ASP A 366 22.43 -19.32 -0.97
C ASP A 366 21.22 -18.96 -1.84
N MET A 367 20.35 -18.10 -1.32
CA MET A 367 19.17 -17.64 -2.05
C MET A 367 19.61 -16.72 -3.20
N THR A 368 19.29 -17.11 -4.43
CA THR A 368 19.55 -16.35 -5.65
C THR A 368 18.29 -16.22 -6.50
N TYR A 369 18.30 -15.28 -7.42
CA TYR A 369 17.20 -15.01 -8.35
C TYR A 369 17.74 -14.98 -9.77
N SER A 370 17.10 -15.72 -10.66
CA SER A 370 17.46 -15.78 -12.08
C SER A 370 16.35 -15.24 -12.96
N LEU A 371 16.73 -14.73 -14.13
CA LEU A 371 15.78 -14.35 -15.18
C LEU A 371 15.08 -15.62 -15.70
N THR A 372 13.76 -15.56 -15.77
CA THR A 372 12.94 -16.64 -16.35
C THR A 372 12.64 -16.41 -17.84
N ASP A 373 12.81 -15.17 -18.30
CA ASP A 373 12.65 -14.77 -19.69
C ASP A 373 13.74 -13.75 -20.05
N GLU A 374 14.69 -14.13 -20.90
CA GLU A 374 15.79 -13.28 -21.36
C GLU A 374 15.31 -12.03 -22.12
N SER A 375 14.12 -12.07 -22.70
CA SER A 375 13.51 -10.93 -23.39
C SER A 375 12.84 -9.93 -22.45
N ASN A 376 12.57 -10.35 -21.20
CA ASN A 376 11.93 -9.52 -20.18
C ASN A 376 12.83 -9.38 -18.92
N PRO A 377 13.60 -8.29 -18.82
CA PRO A 377 14.50 -8.07 -17.67
C PRO A 377 13.77 -7.89 -16.33
N LEU A 378 12.44 -7.82 -16.33
CA LEU A 378 11.59 -7.76 -15.14
C LEU A 378 11.06 -9.14 -14.72
N SER A 379 11.52 -10.21 -15.36
CA SER A 379 11.07 -11.58 -15.11
C SER A 379 12.14 -12.30 -14.30
N THR A 380 12.06 -12.24 -12.98
CA THR A 380 12.95 -13.01 -12.07
C THR A 380 12.15 -13.98 -11.20
N MET A 381 12.78 -15.07 -10.82
CA MET A 381 12.23 -16.04 -9.86
C MET A 381 13.36 -16.53 -8.94
N PRO A 382 13.06 -16.92 -7.70
CA PRO A 382 14.04 -17.58 -6.85
C PRO A 382 14.45 -18.93 -7.42
N ASP A 383 15.74 -19.22 -7.41
CA ASP A 383 16.30 -20.48 -7.94
C ASP A 383 16.06 -21.67 -7.00
N GLN A 384 15.81 -21.39 -5.71
CA GLN A 384 15.72 -22.41 -4.66
C GLN A 384 14.27 -22.76 -4.34
N SER A 385 14.04 -24.03 -4.02
CA SER A 385 12.81 -24.50 -3.38
C SER A 385 13.06 -24.81 -1.93
N TRP A 386 12.18 -24.33 -1.06
CA TRP A 386 12.28 -24.54 0.38
C TRP A 386 11.91 -25.98 0.76
N ILE A 387 12.85 -26.66 1.43
CA ILE A 387 12.63 -27.99 2.03
C ILE A 387 11.84 -27.78 3.32
N LYS A 388 10.83 -28.65 3.55
CA LYS A 388 9.90 -28.53 4.67
C LYS A 388 10.10 -29.68 5.68
N ALA A 389 10.19 -29.34 6.95
CA ALA A 389 10.23 -30.31 8.03
C ALA A 389 9.23 -29.93 9.14
N PRO A 390 8.55 -30.89 9.78
CA PRO A 390 7.71 -30.60 10.93
C PRO A 390 8.57 -30.19 12.14
N LEU A 391 7.99 -29.34 13.01
CA LEU A 391 8.54 -29.00 14.31
C LEU A 391 7.45 -29.23 15.36
N ASP A 392 7.86 -29.67 16.54
CA ASP A 392 6.97 -29.83 17.69
C ASP A 392 6.87 -28.51 18.48
N ILE A 393 5.69 -28.26 19.02
CA ILE A 393 5.41 -27.15 19.95
C ILE A 393 5.05 -27.78 21.30
N ASP A 394 5.84 -27.48 22.34
CA ASP A 394 5.54 -27.89 23.72
C ASP A 394 5.40 -26.66 24.61
N GLY A 395 4.18 -26.38 25.07
CA GLY A 395 3.89 -25.22 25.91
C GLY A 395 4.32 -23.88 25.29
N GLY A 396 4.25 -23.76 23.96
CA GLY A 396 4.71 -22.60 23.21
C GLY A 396 6.19 -22.60 22.89
N ASN A 397 6.97 -23.58 23.32
CA ASN A 397 8.38 -23.71 22.98
C ASN A 397 8.53 -24.56 21.72
N ILE A 398 9.31 -24.08 20.78
CA ILE A 398 9.75 -24.81 19.60
C ILE A 398 11.23 -25.13 19.79
N THR A 399 11.57 -26.41 19.64
CA THR A 399 12.95 -26.90 19.74
C THR A 399 13.24 -27.82 18.57
N GLY A 400 14.49 -27.91 18.18
CA GLY A 400 14.95 -28.77 17.09
C GLY A 400 16.40 -28.53 16.76
N GLU A 401 16.90 -29.26 15.78
CA GLU A 401 18.24 -29.09 15.26
C GLU A 401 18.21 -28.42 13.90
N ILE A 402 19.11 -27.47 13.67
CA ILE A 402 19.32 -26.90 12.35
C ILE A 402 19.92 -28.01 11.47
N PRO A 403 19.29 -28.36 10.31
CA PRO A 403 19.86 -29.37 9.41
C PRO A 403 21.31 -29.03 9.04
N SER A 404 22.19 -30.04 9.04
CA SER A 404 23.62 -29.82 8.86
C SER A 404 24.03 -29.22 7.52
N ASP A 405 23.16 -29.36 6.51
CA ASP A 405 23.27 -28.84 5.16
C ASP A 405 22.45 -27.54 4.92
N ALA A 406 21.71 -27.08 5.93
CA ALA A 406 20.95 -25.84 5.80
C ALA A 406 21.89 -24.63 5.73
N VAL A 407 21.76 -23.84 4.68
CA VAL A 407 22.43 -22.53 4.50
C VAL A 407 21.59 -21.39 5.02
N MET A 408 20.27 -21.45 4.77
CA MET A 408 19.29 -20.51 5.30
C MET A 408 18.06 -21.27 5.76
N TYR A 409 17.34 -20.69 6.74
CA TYR A 409 16.09 -21.25 7.22
C TYR A 409 15.17 -20.18 7.82
N TYR A 410 13.89 -20.50 7.92
CA TYR A 410 12.91 -19.80 8.73
C TYR A 410 11.91 -20.79 9.33
N ILE A 411 11.19 -20.36 10.36
CA ILE A 411 10.13 -21.13 10.99
C ILE A 411 8.79 -20.46 10.68
N SER A 412 7.81 -21.24 10.24
CA SER A 412 6.42 -20.80 10.17
C SER A 412 5.58 -21.52 11.21
N VAL A 413 4.69 -20.77 11.84
CA VAL A 413 3.67 -21.27 12.76
C VAL A 413 2.29 -20.91 12.23
N THR A 414 1.32 -21.76 12.50
CA THR A 414 -0.06 -21.56 12.05
C THR A 414 -1.07 -21.78 13.16
N SER A 415 -2.16 -21.02 13.13
CA SER A 415 -3.39 -21.26 13.87
C SER A 415 -4.57 -20.78 13.02
N ASP A 416 -5.67 -21.54 13.01
CA ASP A 416 -6.94 -21.19 12.35
C ASP A 416 -6.81 -20.67 10.91
N GLY A 417 -5.88 -21.26 10.15
CA GLY A 417 -5.64 -20.90 8.76
C GLY A 417 -4.68 -19.73 8.56
N CYS A 418 -4.30 -18.99 9.59
CA CYS A 418 -3.34 -17.89 9.53
C CYS A 418 -1.92 -18.37 9.76
N THR A 419 -0.99 -17.81 9.00
CA THR A 419 0.45 -18.10 9.08
C THR A 419 1.19 -16.90 9.64
N VAL A 420 2.12 -17.16 10.56
CA VAL A 420 3.13 -16.19 11.01
C VAL A 420 4.50 -16.85 10.93
N SER A 421 5.51 -16.11 10.52
CA SER A 421 6.84 -16.65 10.28
C SER A 421 7.93 -15.86 10.99
N SER A 422 9.02 -16.52 11.33
CA SER A 422 10.26 -15.83 11.66
C SER A 422 10.86 -15.21 10.38
N PRO A 423 11.72 -14.19 10.50
CA PRO A 423 12.56 -13.82 9.37
C PRO A 423 13.51 -14.96 9.00
N ILE A 424 14.05 -14.90 7.77
CA ILE A 424 15.10 -15.81 7.34
C ILE A 424 16.35 -15.65 8.23
N VAL A 425 16.94 -16.76 8.57
CA VAL A 425 18.20 -16.83 9.32
C VAL A 425 19.25 -17.45 8.41
N LYS A 426 20.38 -16.77 8.21
CA LYS A 426 21.54 -17.34 7.51
C LYS A 426 22.38 -18.13 8.50
N ASN A 427 22.70 -19.38 8.14
CA ASN A 427 23.58 -20.23 8.92
C ASN A 427 25.04 -19.90 8.58
N GLU A 428 25.80 -19.44 9.55
CA GLU A 428 27.20 -19.02 9.38
C GLU A 428 28.18 -20.17 9.62
N LYS A 429 27.87 -21.38 9.15
CA LYS A 429 28.79 -22.52 9.29
C LYS A 429 29.97 -22.46 8.35
#